data_199fc3a6338eae91583303b13bdb8a4c
#
_entry.id   199fc3a6338eae91583303b13bdb8a4c
#
_cell.length_a   1.000
_cell.length_b   1.000
_cell.length_c   1.000
_cell.angle_alpha   90.00
_cell.angle_beta   90.00
_cell.angle_gamma   90.00
#
_symmetry.space_group_name_H-M   'P 1'
#
loop_
_entity.id
_entity.type
_entity.pdbx_description
1 polymer ?
#
loop_
_entity_poly.entity_id
_entity_poly.type
_entity_poly.pdbx_seq_one_letter_code
_entity_poly.pdbx_strand_id
1 'polypeptide(L)'
;DGKISVIGLNRFGRYTTGGRGGEVRHVTNLNDSGKGSFREAVKGTNKKIVVFDVAGEIALESTIVISANTTIAGQTAPGEGITLRYHTVRPNGDNIIMRFIRVRRGEERDVNDGADAVWARHFKNVILDHCSFSWSIDEVASFYDNREFTMQWCTVGEALNNAGHDKGAHGYGGIWGGKNASFHHNMI
;
A
#
# COMPACT_ATOMS: atom_id res chain seq x y z
N ASP A 1 -3.76 21.16 20.73
CA ASP A 1 -2.79 20.39 19.95
C ASP A 1 -3.22 18.94 19.87
N GLY A 2 -4.14 18.65 18.92
CA GLY A 2 -4.62 17.30 18.67
C GLY A 2 -3.52 16.46 18.01
N LYS A 3 -2.58 15.95 18.78
CA LYS A 3 -1.71 14.87 18.34
C LYS A 3 -2.58 13.61 18.27
N ILE A 4 -3.10 13.31 17.09
CA ILE A 4 -3.53 11.95 16.80
C ILE A 4 -2.23 11.15 16.70
N SER A 5 -1.77 10.61 17.83
CA SER A 5 -0.78 9.54 17.78
C SER A 5 -1.47 8.37 17.09
N VAL A 6 -0.86 7.83 16.07
CA VAL A 6 -1.25 6.51 15.57
C VAL A 6 -1.01 5.57 16.76
N ILE A 7 -2.09 5.13 17.40
CA ILE A 7 -2.07 4.34 18.64
C ILE A 7 -1.18 3.12 18.39
N GLY A 8 -0.12 2.97 19.18
CA GLY A 8 0.76 1.81 19.15
C GLY A 8 2.12 1.97 18.44
N LEU A 9 2.47 3.15 17.92
CA LEU A 9 3.78 3.37 17.28
C LEU A 9 4.89 3.74 18.28
N ASN A 10 5.38 2.77 19.02
CA ASN A 10 6.62 2.90 19.82
C ASN A 10 7.86 2.45 19.03
N ARG A 11 7.81 2.43 17.70
CA ARG A 11 8.82 1.86 16.83
C ARG A 11 9.33 2.89 15.80
N PHE A 12 10.20 2.45 14.92
CA PHE A 12 10.67 3.25 13.79
C PHE A 12 9.48 3.67 12.92
N GLY A 13 9.53 4.83 12.31
CA GLY A 13 8.37 5.38 11.59
C GLY A 13 7.38 6.20 12.45
N ARG A 14 7.49 6.17 13.77
CA ARG A 14 6.59 6.91 14.70
C ARG A 14 6.46 8.41 14.44
N TYR A 15 7.39 8.99 13.72
CA TYR A 15 7.37 10.40 13.35
C TYR A 15 6.72 10.67 11.99
N THR A 16 6.26 9.63 11.31
CA THR A 16 5.55 9.77 10.04
C THR A 16 4.25 10.53 10.26
N THR A 17 4.07 11.60 9.51
CA THR A 17 2.88 12.46 9.61
C THR A 17 1.88 12.21 8.49
N GLY A 18 2.33 11.56 7.41
CA GLY A 18 1.51 11.37 6.22
C GLY A 18 0.95 12.68 5.70
N GLY A 19 -0.33 12.69 5.42
CA GLY A 19 -1.06 13.85 4.95
C GLY A 19 -1.58 14.81 6.01
N ARG A 20 -1.15 14.68 7.27
CA ARG A 20 -1.69 15.50 8.38
C ARG A 20 -1.61 17.00 8.07
N GLY A 21 -2.74 17.69 8.25
CA GLY A 21 -2.88 19.11 7.95
C GLY A 21 -2.98 19.44 6.47
N GLY A 22 -3.14 18.44 5.63
CA GLY A 22 -3.36 18.61 4.19
C GLY A 22 -4.81 18.53 3.77
N GLU A 23 -5.03 18.51 2.47
CA GLU A 23 -6.33 18.38 1.84
C GLU A 23 -6.95 17.00 2.12
N VAL A 24 -8.24 16.95 2.38
CA VAL A 24 -9.00 15.70 2.39
C VAL A 24 -9.52 15.43 0.98
N ARG A 25 -9.17 14.29 0.43
CA ARG A 25 -9.58 13.86 -0.90
C ARG A 25 -10.47 12.64 -0.83
N HIS A 26 -11.64 12.74 -1.39
CA HIS A 26 -12.66 11.70 -1.37
C HIS A 26 -12.54 10.79 -2.59
N VAL A 27 -12.50 9.48 -2.36
CA VAL A 27 -12.67 8.47 -3.40
C VAL A 27 -14.15 8.13 -3.44
N THR A 28 -14.81 8.54 -4.53
CA THR A 28 -16.27 8.48 -4.67
C THR A 28 -16.75 7.44 -5.67
N ASN A 29 -15.83 6.75 -6.33
CA ASN A 29 -16.14 5.65 -7.26
C ASN A 29 -15.00 4.62 -7.29
N LEU A 30 -15.26 3.47 -7.91
CA LEU A 30 -14.33 2.34 -8.03
C LEU A 30 -13.61 2.29 -9.38
N ASN A 31 -13.71 3.34 -10.21
CA ASN A 31 -13.00 3.41 -11.47
C ASN A 31 -11.48 3.47 -11.25
N ASP A 32 -10.70 2.91 -12.17
CA ASP A 32 -9.24 3.00 -12.12
C ASP A 32 -8.76 4.46 -12.17
N SER A 33 -9.38 5.28 -13.00
CA SER A 33 -8.92 6.64 -13.28
C SER A 33 -10.08 7.64 -13.40
N GLY A 34 -9.72 8.92 -13.53
CA GLY A 34 -10.69 10.01 -13.65
C GLY A 34 -11.11 10.62 -12.31
N LYS A 35 -12.02 11.57 -12.39
CA LYS A 35 -12.50 12.33 -11.22
C LYS A 35 -13.13 11.40 -10.18
N GLY A 36 -12.70 11.54 -8.93
CA GLY A 36 -13.20 10.75 -7.81
C GLY A 36 -12.60 9.36 -7.70
N SER A 37 -11.67 8.96 -8.56
CA SER A 37 -10.96 7.69 -8.44
C SER A 37 -9.84 7.74 -7.39
N PHE A 38 -9.44 6.56 -6.89
CA PHE A 38 -8.30 6.44 -5.98
C PHE A 38 -7.00 6.93 -6.63
N ARG A 39 -6.76 6.59 -7.89
CA ARG A 39 -5.59 7.04 -8.64
C ARG A 39 -5.48 8.56 -8.69
N GLU A 40 -6.57 9.27 -8.89
CA GLU A 40 -6.58 10.73 -8.86
C GLU A 40 -6.31 11.27 -7.46
N ALA A 41 -6.91 10.66 -6.45
CA ALA A 41 -6.79 11.09 -5.05
C ALA A 41 -5.35 11.01 -4.51
N VAL A 42 -4.53 10.05 -4.98
CA VAL A 42 -3.14 9.88 -4.50
C VAL A 42 -2.10 10.69 -5.24
N LYS A 43 -2.45 11.41 -6.30
CA LYS A 43 -1.51 12.21 -7.10
C LYS A 43 -1.00 13.45 -6.39
N GLY A 44 0.20 13.89 -6.82
CA GLY A 44 0.84 15.13 -6.37
C GLY A 44 1.50 15.00 -5.01
N THR A 45 2.43 15.91 -4.72
CA THR A 45 3.29 15.86 -3.53
C THR A 45 2.79 16.68 -2.34
N ASN A 46 1.71 17.47 -2.52
CA ASN A 46 1.09 18.20 -1.44
C ASN A 46 0.51 17.24 -0.40
N LYS A 47 0.47 17.68 0.86
CA LYS A 47 -0.12 16.89 1.94
C LYS A 47 -1.60 16.59 1.66
N LYS A 48 -1.97 15.31 1.77
CA LYS A 48 -3.34 14.87 1.54
C LYS A 48 -3.73 13.66 2.39
N ILE A 49 -4.98 13.64 2.78
CA ILE A 49 -5.62 12.51 3.45
C ILE A 49 -6.67 11.96 2.48
N VAL A 50 -6.48 10.73 2.04
CA VAL A 50 -7.40 10.05 1.13
C VAL A 50 -8.38 9.24 1.95
N VAL A 51 -9.66 9.53 1.79
CA VAL A 51 -10.79 8.85 2.42
C VAL A 51 -11.69 8.24 1.36
N PHE A 52 -12.46 7.21 1.73
CA PHE A 52 -13.29 6.46 0.80
C PHE A 52 -14.76 6.60 1.19
N ASP A 53 -15.56 7.06 0.27
CA ASP A 53 -17.03 7.13 0.39
C ASP A 53 -17.71 5.89 -0.22
N VAL A 54 -16.91 5.01 -0.81
CA VAL A 54 -17.32 3.76 -1.47
C VAL A 54 -16.53 2.58 -0.93
N ALA A 55 -17.06 1.38 -1.09
CA ALA A 55 -16.38 0.11 -0.82
C ALA A 55 -16.46 -0.80 -2.04
N GLY A 56 -15.49 -1.68 -2.17
CA GLY A 56 -15.44 -2.67 -3.23
C GLY A 56 -14.06 -2.87 -3.84
N GLU A 57 -14.05 -3.44 -5.03
CA GLU A 57 -12.84 -3.73 -5.79
C GLU A 57 -12.56 -2.63 -6.81
N ILE A 58 -11.34 -2.11 -6.80
CA ILE A 58 -10.83 -1.22 -7.84
C ILE A 58 -9.95 -2.05 -8.77
N ALA A 59 -10.42 -2.29 -9.97
CA ALA A 59 -9.71 -3.01 -11.03
C ALA A 59 -8.69 -2.08 -11.69
N LEU A 60 -7.45 -2.12 -11.21
CA LEU A 60 -6.37 -1.28 -11.73
C LEU A 60 -6.03 -1.66 -13.19
N GLU A 61 -5.77 -0.68 -14.03
CA GLU A 61 -5.32 -0.84 -15.42
C GLU A 61 -3.80 -0.66 -15.57
N SER A 62 -3.15 -0.19 -14.53
CA SER A 62 -1.69 -0.04 -14.43
C SER A 62 -1.27 0.11 -12.98
N THR A 63 0.04 -0.03 -12.72
CA THR A 63 0.62 0.24 -11.39
C THR A 63 0.10 1.57 -10.83
N ILE A 64 -0.35 1.56 -9.60
CA ILE A 64 -0.74 2.78 -8.91
C ILE A 64 0.41 3.31 -8.05
N VAL A 65 0.77 4.56 -8.27
CA VAL A 65 1.88 5.22 -7.57
C VAL A 65 1.31 6.18 -6.53
N ILE A 66 1.65 5.93 -5.26
CA ILE A 66 1.24 6.76 -4.13
C ILE A 66 2.35 7.79 -3.89
N SER A 67 2.05 9.06 -4.10
CA SER A 67 3.01 10.16 -3.94
C SER A 67 3.30 10.46 -2.46
N ALA A 68 4.37 11.20 -2.21
CA ALA A 68 4.77 11.63 -0.87
C ALA A 68 3.67 12.39 -0.10
N ASN A 69 3.84 12.49 1.20
CA ASN A 69 2.96 13.25 2.10
C ASN A 69 1.49 12.81 2.05
N THR A 70 1.26 11.51 1.95
CA THR A 70 -0.09 10.93 1.79
C THR A 70 -0.46 10.07 2.98
N THR A 71 -1.66 10.25 3.51
CA THR A 71 -2.35 9.28 4.36
C THR A 71 -3.49 8.65 3.60
N ILE A 72 -3.48 7.32 3.47
CA ILE A 72 -4.59 6.54 2.92
C ILE A 72 -5.34 5.94 4.11
N ALA A 73 -6.55 6.40 4.32
CA ALA A 73 -7.41 6.01 5.43
C ALA A 73 -8.46 4.99 4.95
N GLY A 74 -8.03 3.76 4.63
CA GLY A 74 -8.91 2.70 4.12
C GLY A 74 -10.04 2.32 5.08
N GLN A 75 -9.86 2.55 6.39
CA GLN A 75 -10.91 2.32 7.39
C GLN A 75 -12.13 3.24 7.26
N THR A 76 -12.06 4.26 6.42
CA THR A 76 -13.22 5.14 6.15
C THR A 76 -14.18 4.54 5.12
N ALA A 77 -13.73 3.55 4.36
CA ALA A 77 -14.57 2.87 3.40
C ALA A 77 -15.72 2.13 4.12
N PRO A 78 -16.95 2.23 3.61
CA PRO A 78 -18.08 1.49 4.16
C PRO A 78 -17.94 -0.03 3.96
N GLY A 79 -18.78 -0.82 4.62
CA GLY A 79 -18.92 -2.25 4.41
C GLY A 79 -17.60 -3.02 4.44
N GLU A 80 -17.28 -3.73 3.38
CA GLU A 80 -16.12 -4.61 3.27
C GLU A 80 -14.80 -3.87 2.99
N GLY A 81 -14.80 -2.54 2.87
CA GLY A 81 -13.59 -1.77 2.61
C GLY A 81 -13.11 -1.83 1.15
N ILE A 82 -11.82 -1.54 0.90
CA ILE A 82 -11.24 -1.41 -0.45
C ILE A 82 -10.27 -2.55 -0.75
N THR A 83 -10.42 -3.12 -1.95
CA THR A 83 -9.47 -4.07 -2.54
C THR A 83 -8.93 -3.51 -3.86
N LEU A 84 -7.63 -3.49 -4.03
CA LEU A 84 -6.94 -3.10 -5.27
C LEU A 84 -6.50 -4.36 -6.01
N ARG A 85 -6.85 -4.50 -7.29
CA ARG A 85 -6.62 -5.70 -8.08
C ARG A 85 -5.75 -5.43 -9.31
N TYR A 86 -5.12 -6.51 -9.80
CA TYR A 86 -4.46 -6.69 -11.10
C TYR A 86 -3.10 -6.03 -11.28
N HIS A 87 -2.78 -4.97 -10.59
CA HIS A 87 -1.49 -4.30 -10.72
C HIS A 87 -0.86 -3.97 -9.37
N THR A 88 0.41 -3.66 -9.40
CA THR A 88 1.21 -3.29 -8.25
C THR A 88 0.70 -1.98 -7.60
N VAL A 89 0.73 -1.94 -6.29
CA VAL A 89 0.55 -0.72 -5.50
C VAL A 89 1.91 -0.26 -5.00
N ARG A 90 2.33 0.94 -5.38
CA ARG A 90 3.68 1.43 -5.11
C ARG A 90 3.69 2.71 -4.29
N PRO A 91 3.95 2.65 -2.98
CA PRO A 91 4.38 3.83 -2.24
C PRO A 91 5.68 4.37 -2.86
N ASN A 92 5.64 5.58 -3.38
CA ASN A 92 6.73 6.18 -4.15
C ASN A 92 7.03 7.60 -3.68
N GLY A 93 7.40 7.70 -2.42
CA GLY A 93 7.76 8.96 -1.79
C GLY A 93 7.94 8.83 -0.29
N ASP A 94 8.45 9.90 0.30
CA ASP A 94 8.60 10.00 1.75
C ASP A 94 7.26 10.33 2.42
N ASN A 95 7.16 9.98 3.69
CA ASN A 95 6.08 10.40 4.55
C ASN A 95 4.70 9.89 4.09
N ILE A 96 4.58 8.56 4.00
CA ILE A 96 3.35 7.87 3.58
C ILE A 96 2.81 7.02 4.73
N ILE A 97 1.51 7.07 4.96
CA ILE A 97 0.76 6.18 5.83
C ILE A 97 -0.32 5.49 5.00
N MET A 98 -0.32 4.16 4.96
CA MET A 98 -1.37 3.37 4.32
C MET A 98 -2.00 2.43 5.34
N ARG A 99 -3.32 2.48 5.45
CA ARG A 99 -4.07 1.70 6.45
C ARG A 99 -5.31 1.06 5.85
N PHE A 100 -5.59 -0.18 6.29
CA PHE A 100 -6.80 -0.94 5.96
C PHE A 100 -7.07 -1.09 4.45
N ILE A 101 -6.01 -1.31 3.67
CA ILE A 101 -6.10 -1.57 2.23
C ILE A 101 -5.74 -3.04 1.96
N ARG A 102 -6.52 -3.69 1.11
CA ARG A 102 -6.20 -4.99 0.56
C ARG A 102 -5.63 -4.83 -0.84
N VAL A 103 -4.54 -5.52 -1.13
CA VAL A 103 -3.97 -5.64 -2.48
C VAL A 103 -4.00 -7.11 -2.88
N ARG A 104 -4.65 -7.40 -3.99
CA ARG A 104 -4.82 -8.73 -4.57
C ARG A 104 -4.44 -8.64 -6.04
N ARG A 105 -3.12 -8.67 -6.31
CA ARG A 105 -2.63 -8.42 -7.66
C ARG A 105 -3.23 -9.39 -8.68
N GLY A 106 -3.10 -10.69 -8.42
CA GLY A 106 -3.61 -11.72 -9.32
C GLY A 106 -2.80 -11.87 -10.59
N GLU A 107 -3.14 -12.87 -11.39
CA GLU A 107 -2.54 -13.19 -12.69
C GLU A 107 -3.55 -13.09 -13.85
N GLU A 108 -4.81 -12.80 -13.56
CA GLU A 108 -5.92 -12.92 -14.51
C GLU A 108 -5.83 -11.98 -15.71
N ARG A 109 -4.98 -10.97 -15.64
CA ARG A 109 -4.75 -10.03 -16.76
C ARG A 109 -3.47 -10.32 -17.53
N ASP A 110 -2.85 -11.47 -17.30
CA ASP A 110 -1.64 -11.92 -17.99
C ASP A 110 -0.53 -10.84 -18.02
N VAL A 111 -0.43 -10.08 -16.93
CA VAL A 111 0.60 -9.05 -16.76
C VAL A 111 1.84 -9.73 -16.19
N ASN A 112 2.64 -10.31 -17.07
CA ASN A 112 3.90 -10.96 -16.69
C ASN A 112 5.05 -9.94 -16.64
N ASP A 113 5.02 -9.06 -15.66
CA ASP A 113 6.01 -8.01 -15.45
C ASP A 113 7.01 -8.33 -14.31
N GLY A 114 6.90 -9.52 -13.70
CA GLY A 114 7.74 -9.94 -12.57
C GLY A 114 7.65 -8.97 -11.39
N ALA A 115 6.49 -8.40 -11.14
CA ALA A 115 6.34 -7.36 -10.13
C ALA A 115 5.59 -7.86 -8.89
N ASP A 116 5.98 -7.30 -7.75
CA ASP A 116 5.37 -7.51 -6.44
C ASP A 116 3.92 -6.99 -6.40
N ALA A 117 3.13 -7.47 -5.47
CA ALA A 117 1.82 -6.87 -5.21
C ALA A 117 1.98 -5.47 -4.60
N VAL A 118 2.94 -5.30 -3.70
CA VAL A 118 3.29 -3.99 -3.14
C VAL A 118 4.78 -3.91 -2.85
N TRP A 119 5.40 -2.79 -3.19
CA TRP A 119 6.80 -2.56 -2.83
C TRP A 119 7.15 -1.08 -2.70
N ALA A 120 8.18 -0.78 -1.89
CA ALA A 120 8.80 0.55 -1.79
C ALA A 120 10.27 0.42 -1.43
N ARG A 121 11.11 1.29 -1.98
CA ARG A 121 12.55 1.29 -1.79
C ARG A 121 13.12 2.71 -1.82
N HIS A 122 14.12 2.99 -0.95
CA HIS A 122 14.82 4.27 -0.85
C HIS A 122 14.00 5.45 -0.29
N PHE A 123 12.92 5.18 0.43
CA PHE A 123 12.07 6.20 1.06
C PHE A 123 12.22 6.20 2.58
N LYS A 124 11.74 7.28 3.22
CA LYS A 124 11.73 7.43 4.67
C LYS A 124 10.34 7.78 5.19
N ASN A 125 10.11 7.43 6.46
CA ASN A 125 8.83 7.71 7.12
C ASN A 125 7.66 7.07 6.38
N VAL A 126 7.66 5.74 6.26
CA VAL A 126 6.57 4.98 5.64
C VAL A 126 5.98 4.03 6.67
N ILE A 127 4.66 4.02 6.78
CA ILE A 127 3.90 3.13 7.65
C ILE A 127 2.86 2.39 6.84
N LEU A 128 2.87 1.07 6.97
CA LEU A 128 1.81 0.18 6.51
C LEU A 128 1.17 -0.46 7.75
N ASP A 129 -0.12 -0.28 7.91
CA ASP A 129 -0.82 -0.67 9.13
C ASP A 129 -2.18 -1.29 8.81
N HIS A 130 -2.44 -2.51 9.33
CA HIS A 130 -3.68 -3.26 9.08
C HIS A 130 -3.99 -3.46 7.59
N CYS A 131 -2.96 -3.69 6.77
CA CYS A 131 -3.12 -3.99 5.35
C CYS A 131 -3.04 -5.50 5.09
N SER A 132 -3.53 -5.92 3.93
CA SER A 132 -3.44 -7.31 3.51
C SER A 132 -2.98 -7.40 2.06
N PHE A 133 -1.93 -8.16 1.82
CA PHE A 133 -1.26 -8.29 0.53
C PHE A 133 -1.20 -9.75 0.12
N SER A 134 -1.63 -10.08 -1.11
CA SER A 134 -1.63 -11.45 -1.64
C SER A 134 -1.62 -11.46 -3.17
N TRP A 135 -1.45 -12.69 -3.69
CA TRP A 135 -1.62 -13.04 -5.10
C TRP A 135 -0.64 -12.33 -6.02
N SER A 136 0.58 -12.14 -5.55
CA SER A 136 1.67 -11.69 -6.42
C SER A 136 2.21 -12.85 -7.24
N ILE A 137 2.77 -12.52 -8.41
CA ILE A 137 3.49 -13.47 -9.27
C ILE A 137 5.01 -13.47 -9.00
N ASP A 138 5.47 -12.54 -8.18
CA ASP A 138 6.82 -12.44 -7.63
C ASP A 138 6.72 -12.32 -6.10
N GLU A 139 7.39 -11.39 -5.43
CA GLU A 139 7.18 -11.15 -4.02
C GLU A 139 5.81 -10.52 -3.74
N VAL A 140 5.20 -10.93 -2.63
CA VAL A 140 3.94 -10.32 -2.23
C VAL A 140 4.16 -8.89 -1.72
N ALA A 141 5.18 -8.67 -0.89
CA ALA A 141 5.41 -7.37 -0.27
C ALA A 141 6.89 -7.13 0.01
N SER A 142 7.56 -6.25 -0.74
CA SER A 142 8.99 -5.98 -0.59
C SER A 142 9.28 -4.56 -0.13
N PHE A 143 9.94 -4.46 1.03
CA PHE A 143 10.29 -3.19 1.64
C PHE A 143 11.73 -3.25 2.17
N TYR A 144 12.68 -2.75 1.39
CA TYR A 144 14.09 -2.74 1.74
C TYR A 144 14.74 -1.40 1.34
N ASP A 145 15.91 -1.12 1.90
CA ASP A 145 16.60 0.17 1.73
C ASP A 145 15.78 1.41 2.13
N ASN A 146 14.70 1.21 2.89
CA ASN A 146 13.92 2.30 3.46
C ASN A 146 14.50 2.73 4.81
N ARG A 147 14.10 3.92 5.30
CA ARG A 147 14.48 4.43 6.63
C ARG A 147 13.24 4.84 7.40
N GLU A 148 13.28 4.64 8.72
CA GLU A 148 12.14 4.96 9.58
C GLU A 148 10.84 4.33 9.05
N PHE A 149 10.92 3.04 8.78
CA PHE A 149 9.85 2.24 8.18
C PHE A 149 9.15 1.38 9.23
N THR A 150 7.83 1.24 9.10
CA THR A 150 7.07 0.28 9.90
C THR A 150 6.03 -0.43 9.04
N MET A 151 6.02 -1.77 9.10
CA MET A 151 4.91 -2.62 8.66
C MET A 151 4.38 -3.37 9.88
N GLN A 152 3.13 -3.13 10.22
CA GLN A 152 2.51 -3.71 11.41
C GLN A 152 1.07 -4.14 11.16
N TRP A 153 0.65 -5.22 11.86
CA TRP A 153 -0.70 -5.76 11.80
C TRP A 153 -1.16 -6.06 10.37
N CYS A 154 -0.21 -6.41 9.51
CA CYS A 154 -0.47 -6.76 8.12
C CYS A 154 -0.50 -8.27 7.92
N THR A 155 -1.23 -8.71 6.89
CA THR A 155 -1.17 -10.07 6.38
C THR A 155 -0.43 -10.05 5.05
N VAL A 156 0.54 -10.95 4.90
CA VAL A 156 1.33 -11.16 3.67
C VAL A 156 1.31 -12.64 3.36
N GLY A 157 0.78 -13.04 2.22
CA GLY A 157 0.73 -14.47 1.90
C GLY A 157 0.06 -14.78 0.57
N GLU A 158 -0.12 -16.06 0.32
CA GLU A 158 -0.77 -16.57 -0.89
C GLU A 158 -0.11 -16.07 -2.19
N ALA A 159 1.24 -16.11 -2.24
CA ALA A 159 1.97 -15.84 -3.47
C ALA A 159 1.61 -16.90 -4.54
N LEU A 160 1.46 -16.46 -5.79
CA LEU A 160 1.10 -17.34 -6.92
C LEU A 160 2.38 -17.95 -7.52
N ASN A 161 2.75 -19.13 -7.06
CA ASN A 161 4.05 -19.73 -7.38
C ASN A 161 4.24 -20.09 -8.87
N ASN A 162 3.16 -20.40 -9.59
CA ASN A 162 3.20 -20.82 -10.99
C ASN A 162 2.43 -19.86 -11.92
N ALA A 163 2.50 -18.58 -11.66
CA ALA A 163 1.72 -17.55 -12.31
C ALA A 163 2.41 -16.87 -13.51
N GLY A 164 3.20 -17.62 -14.27
CA GLY A 164 3.79 -17.13 -15.51
C GLY A 164 4.97 -16.18 -15.37
N HIS A 165 5.63 -16.14 -14.19
CA HIS A 165 6.89 -15.42 -14.06
C HIS A 165 7.95 -16.03 -14.98
N ASP A 166 8.73 -15.21 -15.71
CA ASP A 166 9.73 -15.66 -16.71
C ASP A 166 10.88 -16.48 -16.12
N LYS A 167 11.12 -16.44 -14.81
CA LYS A 167 12.03 -17.33 -14.09
C LYS A 167 11.39 -18.66 -13.65
N GLY A 168 10.13 -18.93 -14.01
CA GLY A 168 9.38 -20.11 -13.58
C GLY A 168 8.70 -19.93 -12.23
N ALA A 169 8.63 -20.97 -11.40
CA ALA A 169 8.04 -20.92 -10.08
C ALA A 169 8.72 -19.86 -9.21
N HIS A 170 8.01 -18.77 -8.89
CA HIS A 170 8.62 -17.57 -8.30
C HIS A 170 7.69 -16.81 -7.32
N GLY A 171 6.92 -17.54 -6.53
CA GLY A 171 6.03 -16.96 -5.52
C GLY A 171 6.70 -16.84 -4.16
N TYR A 172 7.07 -15.63 -3.76
CA TYR A 172 7.74 -15.35 -2.48
C TYR A 172 6.93 -14.40 -1.59
N GLY A 173 7.21 -14.43 -0.28
CA GLY A 173 6.56 -13.53 0.67
C GLY A 173 7.02 -12.07 0.54
N GLY A 174 8.33 -11.85 0.42
CA GLY A 174 8.88 -10.51 0.26
C GLY A 174 10.34 -10.38 0.68
N ILE A 175 10.92 -9.24 0.35
CA ILE A 175 12.26 -8.82 0.78
C ILE A 175 12.11 -7.69 1.80
N TRP A 176 12.63 -7.90 3.03
CA TRP A 176 12.46 -6.95 4.11
C TRP A 176 13.79 -6.51 4.71
N GLY A 177 13.93 -5.20 4.90
CA GLY A 177 15.12 -4.63 5.49
C GLY A 177 15.07 -3.10 5.49
N GLY A 178 16.19 -2.50 5.89
CA GLY A 178 16.34 -1.05 5.90
C GLY A 178 16.97 -0.54 7.19
N LYS A 179 17.18 0.79 7.25
CA LYS A 179 17.71 1.45 8.43
C LYS A 179 16.57 1.92 9.32
N ASN A 180 16.57 1.48 10.58
CA ASN A 180 15.47 1.79 11.50
C ASN A 180 14.12 1.30 10.92
N ALA A 181 14.06 0.02 10.56
CA ALA A 181 12.86 -0.63 10.05
C ALA A 181 12.28 -1.58 11.11
N SER A 182 10.96 -1.58 11.24
CA SER A 182 10.20 -2.48 12.10
C SER A 182 9.19 -3.27 11.30
N PHE A 183 9.21 -4.59 11.46
CA PHE A 183 8.22 -5.52 10.93
C PHE A 183 7.67 -6.32 12.11
N HIS A 184 6.45 -6.03 12.55
CA HIS A 184 5.94 -6.66 13.77
C HIS A 184 4.42 -6.86 13.75
N HIS A 185 3.93 -7.86 14.49
CA HIS A 185 2.52 -8.23 14.56
C HIS A 185 1.93 -8.55 13.18
N ASN A 186 2.74 -9.03 12.26
CA ASN A 186 2.28 -9.46 10.94
C ASN A 186 2.05 -10.96 10.91
N MET A 187 1.13 -11.40 10.07
CA MET A 187 0.96 -12.78 9.67
C MET A 187 1.60 -12.96 8.28
N ILE A 188 2.49 -13.96 8.15
CA ILE A 188 3.27 -14.21 6.94
C ILE A 188 3.19 -15.69 6.62
#